data_0fcdf55c3e07434e68ee01dcc0ffbe20
#
_entry.id   0fcdf55c3e07434e68ee01dcc0ffbe20
#
_cell.length_a   1.000
_cell.length_b   1.000
_cell.length_c   1.000
_cell.angle_alpha   90.00
_cell.angle_beta   90.00
_cell.angle_gamma   90.00
#
_symmetry.space_group_name_H-M   'P 1'
#
loop_
_entity.id
_entity.type
_entity.pdbx_description
1 polymer ?
#
loop_
_entity_poly.entity_id
_entity_poly.type
_entity_poly.pdbx_seq_one_letter_code
_entity_poly.pdbx_strand_id
1 'polypeptide(L)'
;VPDGSVVGAGIGCHTMTLLMDSDRVGDIAALTCMGNEGTQWIGMSQFVEVPHQIQNLGDGTYFHSGQLAIQATVAAGVNITYKILNNGTVAMTGGQDPEGQLGVPEIARTLLTQGVRRVLVTTDDPARLETGDLPKGVEVWDRSRLIEAQETLAAIPGVTVLIHDQACAAEARRARKRGMVETPNQRVVINHRICEGCGDCGQVSNCLSVQPFDTPFGRTTTIDQTTCNLDYSCLEGDCPSFMTVSTTPSRLSRLLGSGRRDDRPATPQPVPSPPELPEIETIVPTDEFAMRITGIGGPGVVTVAQVLGTAAMHDGFQVSGLDQIGLSQKAGPGVSDVR
;
A
#
# COMPACT_ATOMS: atom_id res chain seq x y z
N VAL A 1 -15.64 4.74 0.65
CA VAL A 1 -16.93 4.02 0.59
C VAL A 1 -18.05 5.04 0.50
N PRO A 2 -19.23 4.68 -0.05
CA PRO A 2 -20.40 5.56 -0.03
C PRO A 2 -20.84 5.89 1.41
N ASP A 3 -21.42 7.07 1.60
CA ASP A 3 -21.87 7.53 2.89
C ASP A 3 -22.92 6.58 3.51
N GLY A 4 -22.82 6.38 4.82
CA GLY A 4 -23.71 5.47 5.55
C GLY A 4 -23.50 3.98 5.29
N SER A 5 -22.42 3.60 4.61
CA SER A 5 -22.10 2.19 4.35
C SER A 5 -21.56 1.49 5.59
N VAL A 6 -22.05 0.27 5.83
CA VAL A 6 -21.40 -0.68 6.76
C VAL A 6 -20.27 -1.39 6.04
N VAL A 7 -19.10 -1.38 6.64
CA VAL A 7 -17.86 -1.86 6.04
C VAL A 7 -17.26 -3.01 6.83
N GLY A 8 -16.84 -4.06 6.14
CA GLY A 8 -15.98 -5.10 6.69
C GLY A 8 -14.53 -4.82 6.33
N ALA A 9 -13.64 -4.93 7.30
CA ALA A 9 -12.19 -4.92 7.10
C ALA A 9 -11.64 -6.35 7.18
N GLY A 10 -10.61 -6.62 6.40
CA GLY A 10 -9.86 -7.86 6.46
C GLY A 10 -8.39 -7.61 6.84
N ILE A 11 -7.58 -8.65 6.88
CA ILE A 11 -6.16 -8.54 7.17
C ILE A 11 -5.41 -7.95 5.96
N GLY A 12 -4.78 -6.81 6.16
CA GLY A 12 -4.04 -6.08 5.11
C GLY A 12 -3.85 -4.61 5.48
N CYS A 13 -3.31 -3.81 4.56
CA CYS A 13 -3.11 -2.37 4.79
C CYS A 13 -4.43 -1.64 5.09
N HIS A 14 -5.55 -2.13 4.59
CA HIS A 14 -6.88 -1.60 4.85
C HIS A 14 -7.37 -1.81 6.30
N THR A 15 -6.73 -2.67 7.09
CA THR A 15 -6.97 -2.78 8.54
C THR A 15 -6.66 -1.47 9.26
N MET A 16 -5.72 -0.68 8.75
CA MET A 16 -5.37 0.60 9.38
C MET A 16 -6.49 1.64 9.32
N THR A 17 -7.51 1.44 8.47
CA THR A 17 -8.69 2.30 8.42
C THR A 17 -9.47 2.29 9.74
N LEU A 18 -9.30 1.27 10.59
CA LEU A 18 -9.84 1.25 11.96
C LEU A 18 -9.35 2.42 12.84
N LEU A 19 -8.24 3.05 12.46
CA LEU A 19 -7.66 4.20 13.17
C LEU A 19 -8.12 5.55 12.57
N MET A 20 -8.96 5.53 11.55
CA MET A 20 -9.47 6.72 10.88
C MET A 20 -10.89 7.04 11.35
N ASP A 21 -11.28 8.32 11.20
CA ASP A 21 -12.64 8.75 11.50
C ASP A 21 -13.67 8.01 10.66
N SER A 22 -14.78 7.61 11.27
CA SER A 22 -15.89 6.93 10.60
C SER A 22 -16.48 7.73 9.44
N ASP A 23 -16.49 9.05 9.53
CA ASP A 23 -16.94 9.96 8.47
C ASP A 23 -16.15 9.79 7.16
N ARG A 24 -14.92 9.25 7.23
CA ARG A 24 -14.08 9.01 6.06
C ARG A 24 -14.14 7.58 5.53
N VAL A 25 -14.36 6.63 6.39
CA VAL A 25 -14.20 5.20 6.05
C VAL A 25 -15.49 4.38 6.19
N GLY A 26 -16.56 4.98 6.68
CA GLY A 26 -17.80 4.30 7.05
C GLY A 26 -17.69 3.56 8.38
N ASP A 27 -18.82 2.98 8.82
CA ASP A 27 -18.86 2.19 10.04
C ASP A 27 -18.22 0.82 9.82
N ILE A 28 -17.05 0.61 10.43
CA ILE A 28 -16.34 -0.67 10.34
C ILE A 28 -16.94 -1.63 11.35
N ALA A 29 -17.85 -2.49 10.87
CA ALA A 29 -18.61 -3.41 11.72
C ALA A 29 -17.81 -4.66 12.13
N ALA A 30 -16.81 -5.07 11.35
CA ALA A 30 -16.06 -6.29 11.62
C ALA A 30 -14.66 -6.28 11.05
N LEU A 31 -13.74 -6.88 11.81
CA LEU A 31 -12.41 -7.29 11.37
C LEU A 31 -12.26 -8.77 11.64
N THR A 32 -11.75 -9.52 10.67
CA THR A 32 -11.64 -10.98 10.80
C THR A 32 -10.33 -11.52 10.22
N CYS A 33 -10.05 -12.79 10.47
CA CYS A 33 -8.90 -13.48 9.92
C CYS A 33 -9.04 -13.70 8.41
N MET A 34 -7.89 -13.92 7.74
CA MET A 34 -7.83 -14.24 6.31
C MET A 34 -8.70 -15.44 5.95
N GLY A 35 -9.54 -15.29 4.94
CA GLY A 35 -10.46 -16.32 4.47
C GLY A 35 -11.84 -16.31 5.13
N ASN A 36 -12.06 -15.41 6.09
CA ASN A 36 -13.36 -15.26 6.74
C ASN A 36 -13.99 -13.88 6.51
N GLU A 37 -13.40 -13.08 5.61
CA GLU A 37 -13.88 -11.74 5.30
C GLU A 37 -15.29 -11.78 4.71
N GLY A 38 -16.20 -11.03 5.32
CA GLY A 38 -17.60 -10.93 4.91
C GLY A 38 -18.49 -12.07 5.39
N THR A 39 -17.98 -13.18 5.93
CA THR A 39 -18.83 -14.28 6.40
C THR A 39 -19.63 -13.93 7.66
N GLN A 40 -19.16 -12.98 8.47
CA GLN A 40 -19.91 -12.45 9.61
C GLN A 40 -21.26 -11.86 9.16
N TRP A 41 -21.29 -11.27 7.95
CA TRP A 41 -22.51 -10.70 7.38
C TRP A 41 -23.60 -11.74 7.15
N ILE A 42 -23.24 -13.01 6.91
CA ILE A 42 -24.21 -14.10 6.80
C ILE A 42 -25.07 -14.22 8.06
N GLY A 43 -24.44 -14.10 9.24
CA GLY A 43 -25.17 -14.11 10.52
C GLY A 43 -25.81 -12.76 10.86
N MET A 44 -25.08 -11.66 10.62
CA MET A 44 -25.51 -10.32 11.05
C MET A 44 -26.66 -9.74 10.24
N SER A 45 -26.69 -10.00 8.93
CA SER A 45 -27.64 -9.38 7.99
C SER A 45 -29.12 -9.57 8.35
N GLN A 46 -29.44 -10.61 9.12
CA GLN A 46 -30.80 -10.91 9.57
C GLN A 46 -31.23 -10.10 10.81
N PHE A 47 -30.30 -9.45 11.48
CA PHE A 47 -30.51 -8.79 12.76
C PHE A 47 -30.23 -7.28 12.74
N VAL A 48 -29.89 -6.73 11.57
CA VAL A 48 -29.58 -5.32 11.36
C VAL A 48 -30.52 -4.70 10.33
N GLU A 49 -30.76 -3.40 10.44
CA GLU A 49 -31.61 -2.66 9.50
C GLU A 49 -30.90 -2.32 8.18
N VAL A 50 -29.55 -2.32 8.19
CA VAL A 50 -28.74 -2.02 7.01
C VAL A 50 -28.87 -3.15 5.99
N PRO A 51 -29.29 -2.87 4.74
CA PRO A 51 -29.58 -3.92 3.77
C PRO A 51 -28.33 -4.50 3.09
N HIS A 52 -27.17 -3.88 3.21
CA HIS A 52 -25.98 -4.20 2.44
C HIS A 52 -24.69 -3.91 3.20
N GLN A 53 -23.65 -4.72 2.97
CA GLN A 53 -22.31 -4.51 3.48
C GLN A 53 -21.28 -4.39 2.34
N ILE A 54 -20.26 -3.56 2.52
CA ILE A 54 -19.07 -3.53 1.65
C ILE A 54 -17.91 -4.19 2.38
N GLN A 55 -17.37 -5.25 1.82
CA GLN A 55 -16.24 -5.98 2.40
C GLN A 55 -14.95 -5.71 1.64
N ASN A 56 -13.96 -5.13 2.30
CA ASN A 56 -12.63 -4.97 1.72
C ASN A 56 -11.83 -6.27 1.84
N LEU A 57 -11.12 -6.64 0.77
CA LEU A 57 -10.35 -7.87 0.64
C LEU A 57 -9.08 -7.60 -0.17
N GLY A 58 -7.91 -7.86 0.39
CA GLY A 58 -6.66 -7.79 -0.36
C GLY A 58 -6.49 -8.96 -1.32
N ASP A 59 -5.76 -8.78 -2.42
CA ASP A 59 -5.44 -9.84 -3.37
C ASP A 59 -4.65 -11.00 -2.73
N GLY A 60 -3.68 -10.71 -1.88
CA GLY A 60 -2.97 -11.74 -1.12
C GLY A 60 -3.92 -12.62 -0.31
N THR A 61 -4.93 -12.03 0.34
CA THR A 61 -5.96 -12.79 1.05
C THR A 61 -6.88 -13.52 0.09
N TYR A 62 -7.26 -12.89 -1.02
CA TYR A 62 -8.11 -13.52 -2.04
C TYR A 62 -7.50 -14.82 -2.55
N PHE A 63 -6.20 -14.81 -2.89
CA PHE A 63 -5.49 -16.00 -3.38
C PHE A 63 -5.21 -17.04 -2.28
N HIS A 64 -5.00 -16.60 -1.05
CA HIS A 64 -4.76 -17.50 0.07
C HIS A 64 -6.03 -18.30 0.45
N SER A 65 -7.14 -17.60 0.71
CA SER A 65 -8.36 -18.24 1.25
C SER A 65 -9.64 -17.43 1.08
N GLY A 66 -9.56 -16.15 0.64
CA GLY A 66 -10.70 -15.25 0.56
C GLY A 66 -11.79 -15.70 -0.42
N GLN A 67 -11.45 -16.53 -1.40
CA GLN A 67 -12.42 -17.12 -2.33
C GLN A 67 -13.47 -17.98 -1.61
N LEU A 68 -13.09 -18.67 -0.53
CA LEU A 68 -14.02 -19.50 0.26
C LEU A 68 -15.09 -18.64 0.95
N ALA A 69 -14.70 -17.45 1.43
CA ALA A 69 -15.65 -16.52 2.04
C ALA A 69 -16.67 -15.99 1.01
N ILE A 70 -16.22 -15.68 -0.21
CA ILE A 70 -17.11 -15.28 -1.30
C ILE A 70 -18.09 -16.39 -1.66
N GLN A 71 -17.62 -17.63 -1.79
CA GLN A 71 -18.46 -18.80 -2.05
C GLN A 71 -19.50 -19.00 -0.95
N ALA A 72 -19.11 -18.86 0.31
CA ALA A 72 -20.01 -18.98 1.45
C ALA A 72 -21.13 -17.90 1.42
N THR A 73 -20.78 -16.65 1.12
CA THR A 73 -21.78 -15.57 1.02
C THR A 73 -22.69 -15.71 -0.18
N VAL A 74 -22.20 -16.23 -1.32
CA VAL A 74 -23.03 -16.58 -2.48
C VAL A 74 -24.02 -17.68 -2.11
N ALA A 75 -23.56 -18.73 -1.45
CA ALA A 75 -24.43 -19.83 -1.01
C ALA A 75 -25.49 -19.38 -0.01
N ALA A 76 -25.15 -18.41 0.86
CA ALA A 76 -26.07 -17.85 1.83
C ALA A 76 -27.07 -16.84 1.21
N GLY A 77 -26.82 -16.34 0.00
CA GLY A 77 -27.71 -15.40 -0.70
C GLY A 77 -27.80 -14.01 -0.07
N VAL A 78 -26.77 -13.59 0.69
CA VAL A 78 -26.76 -12.28 1.35
C VAL A 78 -26.37 -11.15 0.40
N ASN A 79 -26.79 -9.91 0.73
CA ASN A 79 -26.44 -8.72 -0.06
C ASN A 79 -25.10 -8.16 0.42
N ILE A 80 -24.06 -8.34 -0.37
CA ILE A 80 -22.70 -7.88 -0.04
C ILE A 80 -21.91 -7.55 -1.30
N THR A 81 -21.14 -6.47 -1.26
CA THR A 81 -20.14 -6.17 -2.28
C THR A 81 -18.74 -6.43 -1.74
N TYR A 82 -18.03 -7.37 -2.31
CA TYR A 82 -16.60 -7.51 -2.06
C TYR A 82 -15.81 -6.51 -2.90
N LYS A 83 -14.92 -5.77 -2.26
CA LYS A 83 -13.96 -4.92 -2.93
C LYS A 83 -12.58 -5.57 -2.85
N ILE A 84 -12.16 -6.21 -3.93
CA ILE A 84 -10.83 -6.82 -4.06
C ILE A 84 -9.83 -5.72 -4.38
N LEU A 85 -8.89 -5.47 -3.47
CA LEU A 85 -7.81 -4.51 -3.64
C LEU A 85 -6.67 -5.23 -4.35
N ASN A 86 -6.73 -5.26 -5.70
CA ASN A 86 -5.78 -5.95 -6.55
C ASN A 86 -4.58 -5.06 -6.84
N ASN A 87 -3.48 -5.28 -6.16
CA ASN A 87 -2.25 -4.51 -6.35
C ASN A 87 -1.07 -5.36 -6.82
N GLY A 88 -1.27 -6.66 -7.04
CA GLY A 88 -0.27 -7.61 -7.50
C GLY A 88 0.81 -7.94 -6.48
N THR A 89 0.61 -7.59 -5.19
CA THR A 89 1.64 -7.79 -4.18
C THR A 89 1.08 -7.92 -2.78
N VAL A 90 1.71 -8.74 -1.94
CA VAL A 90 1.45 -8.76 -0.49
C VAL A 90 2.19 -7.59 0.16
N ALA A 91 1.60 -6.39 0.04
CA ALA A 91 2.26 -5.12 0.35
C ALA A 91 2.61 -4.97 1.85
N MET A 92 1.82 -5.56 2.75
CA MET A 92 2.01 -5.42 4.19
C MET A 92 3.29 -6.11 4.69
N THR A 93 3.65 -7.24 4.10
CA THR A 93 4.77 -8.08 4.54
C THR A 93 6.06 -7.86 3.76
N GLY A 94 6.10 -6.87 2.85
CA GLY A 94 7.33 -6.48 2.16
C GLY A 94 7.27 -6.53 0.63
N GLY A 95 6.09 -6.79 0.06
CA GLY A 95 5.90 -6.74 -1.39
C GLY A 95 6.25 -8.04 -2.10
N GLN A 96 5.93 -9.19 -1.48
CA GLN A 96 6.04 -10.49 -2.12
C GLN A 96 4.92 -10.67 -3.14
N ASP A 97 5.19 -11.45 -4.18
CA ASP A 97 4.16 -11.87 -5.12
C ASP A 97 3.16 -12.80 -4.42
N PRO A 98 1.85 -12.61 -4.61
CA PRO A 98 0.86 -13.54 -4.08
C PRO A 98 1.01 -14.94 -4.72
N GLU A 99 1.01 -15.97 -3.91
CA GLU A 99 0.99 -17.35 -4.40
C GLU A 99 -0.32 -17.64 -5.15
N GLY A 100 -0.21 -18.25 -6.33
CA GLY A 100 -1.36 -18.56 -7.17
C GLY A 100 -2.00 -17.35 -7.84
N GLN A 101 -1.26 -16.26 -8.01
CA GLN A 101 -1.73 -15.03 -8.63
C GLN A 101 -2.34 -15.28 -10.01
N LEU A 102 -3.52 -14.69 -10.22
CA LEU A 102 -4.26 -14.67 -11.48
C LEU A 102 -4.38 -13.24 -11.99
N GLY A 103 -4.55 -13.08 -13.29
CA GLY A 103 -4.90 -11.79 -13.89
C GLY A 103 -6.34 -11.39 -13.60
N VAL A 104 -6.65 -10.10 -13.78
CA VAL A 104 -8.01 -9.57 -13.60
C VAL A 104 -9.06 -10.34 -14.40
N PRO A 105 -8.81 -10.74 -15.68
CA PRO A 105 -9.77 -11.54 -16.43
C PRO A 105 -10.07 -12.91 -15.82
N GLU A 106 -9.05 -13.60 -15.31
CA GLU A 106 -9.19 -14.91 -14.67
C GLU A 106 -9.92 -14.81 -13.33
N ILE A 107 -9.62 -13.77 -12.52
CA ILE A 107 -10.35 -13.48 -11.29
C ILE A 107 -11.83 -13.26 -11.60
N ALA A 108 -12.14 -12.42 -12.59
CA ALA A 108 -13.51 -12.13 -12.98
C ALA A 108 -14.27 -13.39 -13.47
N ARG A 109 -13.63 -14.25 -14.28
CA ARG A 109 -14.23 -15.53 -14.72
C ARG A 109 -14.52 -16.44 -13.54
N THR A 110 -13.58 -16.58 -12.62
CA THR A 110 -13.73 -17.40 -11.41
C THR A 110 -14.91 -16.92 -10.58
N LEU A 111 -15.02 -15.62 -10.31
CA LEU A 111 -16.08 -15.02 -9.53
C LEU A 111 -17.47 -15.23 -10.16
N LEU A 112 -17.60 -15.00 -11.47
CA LEU A 112 -18.85 -15.24 -12.19
C LEU A 112 -19.25 -16.73 -12.18
N THR A 113 -18.30 -17.64 -12.31
CA THR A 113 -18.53 -19.10 -12.22
C THR A 113 -18.98 -19.50 -10.82
N GLN A 114 -18.51 -18.83 -9.79
CA GLN A 114 -18.94 -19.06 -8.40
C GLN A 114 -20.35 -18.50 -8.07
N GLY A 115 -20.98 -17.80 -9.01
CA GLY A 115 -22.34 -17.25 -8.84
C GLY A 115 -22.41 -15.81 -8.36
N VAL A 116 -21.31 -15.07 -8.42
CA VAL A 116 -21.31 -13.61 -8.22
C VAL A 116 -22.20 -12.96 -9.28
N ARG A 117 -23.10 -12.07 -8.87
CA ARG A 117 -24.14 -11.46 -9.73
C ARG A 117 -23.56 -10.47 -10.74
N ARG A 118 -22.58 -9.68 -10.33
CA ARG A 118 -21.90 -8.72 -11.19
C ARG A 118 -20.48 -8.51 -10.71
N VAL A 119 -19.57 -8.39 -11.68
CA VAL A 119 -18.19 -7.97 -11.46
C VAL A 119 -17.96 -6.68 -12.22
N LEU A 120 -17.35 -5.70 -11.56
CA LEU A 120 -16.93 -4.43 -12.13
C LEU A 120 -15.45 -4.22 -11.79
N VAL A 121 -14.71 -3.62 -12.69
CA VAL A 121 -13.29 -3.31 -12.49
C VAL A 121 -13.10 -1.80 -12.46
N THR A 122 -12.31 -1.29 -11.50
CA THR A 122 -11.84 0.10 -11.53
C THR A 122 -10.32 0.12 -11.55
N THR A 123 -9.72 0.97 -12.38
CA THR A 123 -8.27 1.06 -12.57
C THR A 123 -7.85 2.48 -12.97
N ASP A 124 -6.59 2.83 -12.79
CA ASP A 124 -5.99 4.07 -13.30
C ASP A 124 -5.62 4.01 -14.79
N ASP A 125 -5.63 2.82 -15.39
CA ASP A 125 -5.37 2.61 -16.82
C ASP A 125 -6.41 1.65 -17.42
N PRO A 126 -7.64 2.14 -17.77
CA PRO A 126 -8.67 1.32 -18.38
C PRO A 126 -8.22 0.68 -19.69
N ALA A 127 -7.41 1.37 -20.50
CA ALA A 127 -6.97 0.87 -21.80
C ALA A 127 -6.13 -0.41 -21.69
N ARG A 128 -5.43 -0.62 -20.58
CA ARG A 128 -4.65 -1.83 -20.31
C ARG A 128 -5.54 -3.09 -20.26
N LEU A 129 -6.79 -2.96 -19.85
CA LEU A 129 -7.74 -4.07 -19.67
C LEU A 129 -8.78 -4.18 -20.80
N GLU A 130 -8.84 -3.21 -21.73
CA GLU A 130 -9.79 -3.20 -22.85
C GLU A 130 -9.45 -4.20 -23.97
N THR A 131 -8.36 -4.93 -23.87
CA THR A 131 -7.82 -5.80 -24.93
C THR A 131 -8.53 -7.16 -25.12
N GLY A 132 -9.78 -7.31 -24.66
CA GLY A 132 -10.65 -8.38 -25.15
C GLY A 132 -10.72 -9.68 -24.34
N ASP A 133 -9.95 -9.84 -23.28
CA ASP A 133 -9.93 -11.06 -22.48
C ASP A 133 -10.95 -11.11 -21.31
N LEU A 134 -11.64 -10.00 -21.08
CA LEU A 134 -12.62 -9.92 -20.00
C LEU A 134 -13.90 -10.72 -20.32
N PRO A 135 -14.50 -11.39 -19.34
CA PRO A 135 -15.78 -12.05 -19.51
C PRO A 135 -16.87 -11.08 -19.93
N LYS A 136 -17.84 -11.59 -20.72
CA LYS A 136 -19.00 -10.79 -21.15
C LYS A 136 -19.74 -10.22 -19.93
N GLY A 137 -20.00 -8.91 -19.96
CA GLY A 137 -20.73 -8.20 -18.91
C GLY A 137 -19.84 -7.65 -17.78
N VAL A 138 -18.54 -7.87 -17.82
CA VAL A 138 -17.58 -7.18 -16.97
C VAL A 138 -17.20 -5.86 -17.61
N GLU A 139 -17.37 -4.77 -16.88
CA GLU A 139 -17.04 -3.42 -17.33
C GLU A 139 -15.78 -2.92 -16.62
N VAL A 140 -14.99 -2.11 -17.32
CA VAL A 140 -13.81 -1.43 -16.77
C VAL A 140 -14.09 0.05 -16.72
N TRP A 141 -13.94 0.63 -15.53
CA TRP A 141 -14.15 2.05 -15.28
C TRP A 141 -12.85 2.70 -14.80
N ASP A 142 -12.72 4.00 -15.03
CA ASP A 142 -11.66 4.79 -14.43
C ASP A 142 -11.80 4.81 -12.90
N ARG A 143 -10.68 4.81 -12.18
CA ARG A 143 -10.65 4.80 -10.71
C ARG A 143 -11.36 6.00 -10.06
N SER A 144 -11.48 7.13 -10.76
CA SER A 144 -12.22 8.30 -10.27
C SER A 144 -13.70 8.00 -10.01
N ARG A 145 -14.24 6.97 -10.68
CA ARG A 145 -15.63 6.49 -10.49
C ARG A 145 -15.76 5.43 -9.39
N LEU A 146 -14.77 5.30 -8.50
CA LEU A 146 -14.76 4.25 -7.46
C LEU A 146 -15.99 4.28 -6.54
N ILE A 147 -16.48 5.45 -6.16
CA ILE A 147 -17.68 5.59 -5.31
C ILE A 147 -18.91 5.15 -6.09
N GLU A 148 -19.12 5.68 -7.29
CA GLU A 148 -20.23 5.31 -8.19
C GLU A 148 -20.27 3.79 -8.47
N ALA A 149 -19.10 3.17 -8.63
CA ALA A 149 -18.98 1.72 -8.82
C ALA A 149 -19.50 0.93 -7.61
N GLN A 150 -19.16 1.37 -6.40
CA GLN A 150 -19.64 0.74 -5.18
C GLN A 150 -21.17 0.92 -5.00
N GLU A 151 -21.69 2.10 -5.26
CA GLU A 151 -23.14 2.39 -5.23
C GLU A 151 -23.90 1.54 -6.25
N THR A 152 -23.38 1.45 -7.48
CA THR A 152 -23.95 0.63 -8.56
C THR A 152 -24.02 -0.84 -8.16
N LEU A 153 -22.96 -1.38 -7.56
CA LEU A 153 -22.91 -2.77 -7.14
C LEU A 153 -23.79 -3.04 -5.91
N ALA A 154 -23.84 -2.10 -4.96
CA ALA A 154 -24.65 -2.22 -3.76
C ALA A 154 -26.16 -2.23 -4.06
N ALA A 155 -26.58 -1.62 -5.15
CA ALA A 155 -27.99 -1.64 -5.60
C ALA A 155 -28.44 -3.00 -6.16
N ILE A 156 -27.54 -3.93 -6.43
CA ILE A 156 -27.83 -5.24 -7.00
C ILE A 156 -28.01 -6.27 -5.87
N PRO A 157 -29.17 -6.94 -5.75
CA PRO A 157 -29.36 -7.99 -4.76
C PRO A 157 -28.41 -9.17 -4.94
N GLY A 158 -27.88 -9.66 -3.84
CA GLY A 158 -26.93 -10.78 -3.79
C GLY A 158 -25.48 -10.33 -3.68
N VAL A 159 -24.56 -11.20 -4.07
CA VAL A 159 -23.13 -10.96 -3.97
C VAL A 159 -22.62 -10.31 -5.25
N THR A 160 -21.99 -9.17 -5.12
CA THR A 160 -21.29 -8.44 -6.19
C THR A 160 -19.83 -8.24 -5.87
N VAL A 161 -19.00 -8.01 -6.88
CA VAL A 161 -17.55 -7.79 -6.67
C VAL A 161 -17.07 -6.60 -7.46
N LEU A 162 -16.33 -5.74 -6.78
CA LEU A 162 -15.52 -4.68 -7.37
C LEU A 162 -14.05 -5.10 -7.31
N ILE A 163 -13.41 -5.26 -8.46
CA ILE A 163 -11.96 -5.43 -8.53
C ILE A 163 -11.34 -4.04 -8.70
N HIS A 164 -10.70 -3.53 -7.65
CA HIS A 164 -9.94 -2.28 -7.72
C HIS A 164 -8.50 -2.60 -8.05
N ASP A 165 -8.16 -2.47 -9.33
CA ASP A 165 -6.86 -2.82 -9.90
C ASP A 165 -5.95 -1.60 -9.92
N GLN A 166 -5.16 -1.45 -8.85
CA GLN A 166 -4.32 -0.29 -8.60
C GLN A 166 -3.01 -0.69 -7.91
N ALA A 167 -1.88 -0.32 -8.49
CA ALA A 167 -0.57 -0.60 -7.90
C ALA A 167 -0.42 0.00 -6.49
N CYS A 168 0.23 -0.75 -5.59
CA CYS A 168 0.57 -0.23 -4.28
C CYS A 168 1.57 0.94 -4.39
N ALA A 169 1.24 2.11 -3.84
CA ALA A 169 2.08 3.29 -3.89
C ALA A 169 3.49 3.06 -3.29
N ALA A 170 3.59 2.26 -2.22
CA ALA A 170 4.88 1.93 -1.61
C ALA A 170 5.74 1.06 -2.53
N GLU A 171 5.15 0.06 -3.19
CA GLU A 171 5.86 -0.79 -4.15
C GLU A 171 6.24 -0.02 -5.42
N ALA A 172 5.35 0.82 -5.94
CA ALA A 172 5.66 1.70 -7.06
C ALA A 172 6.86 2.61 -6.77
N ARG A 173 6.96 3.17 -5.54
CA ARG A 173 8.14 3.93 -5.11
C ARG A 173 9.40 3.06 -5.04
N ARG A 174 9.30 1.84 -4.51
CA ARG A 174 10.45 0.90 -4.47
C ARG A 174 10.91 0.52 -5.86
N ALA A 175 9.98 0.20 -6.76
CA ALA A 175 10.26 -0.13 -8.15
C ALA A 175 10.96 1.03 -8.87
N ARG A 176 10.49 2.28 -8.70
CA ARG A 176 11.15 3.47 -9.24
C ARG A 176 12.56 3.68 -8.67
N LYS A 177 12.74 3.53 -7.34
CA LYS A 177 14.07 3.63 -6.71
C LYS A 177 15.06 2.59 -7.22
N ARG A 178 14.58 1.41 -7.62
CA ARG A 178 15.38 0.32 -8.18
C ARG A 178 15.56 0.42 -9.71
N GLY A 179 14.96 1.43 -10.35
CA GLY A 179 15.01 1.60 -11.81
C GLY A 179 14.20 0.56 -12.58
N MET A 180 13.29 -0.17 -11.93
CA MET A 180 12.44 -1.18 -12.56
C MET A 180 11.26 -0.55 -13.30
N VAL A 181 10.87 0.66 -12.92
CA VAL A 181 9.78 1.44 -13.53
C VAL A 181 10.29 2.85 -13.78
N GLU A 182 9.91 3.40 -14.92
CA GLU A 182 10.27 4.77 -15.29
C GLU A 182 9.68 5.78 -14.29
N THR A 183 10.52 6.74 -13.91
CA THR A 183 10.08 7.80 -13.00
C THR A 183 9.53 8.97 -13.84
N PRO A 184 8.29 9.42 -13.58
CA PRO A 184 7.76 10.60 -14.26
C PRO A 184 8.69 11.80 -14.14
N ASN A 185 8.83 12.56 -15.21
CA ASN A 185 9.74 13.70 -15.30
C ASN A 185 9.15 15.00 -14.72
N GLN A 186 7.95 14.96 -14.21
CA GLN A 186 7.29 16.09 -13.55
C GLN A 186 7.37 15.97 -12.02
N ARG A 187 7.53 17.11 -11.37
CA ARG A 187 7.45 17.26 -9.92
C ARG A 187 6.45 18.33 -9.57
N VAL A 188 5.69 18.10 -8.53
CA VAL A 188 4.75 19.07 -7.97
C VAL A 188 5.43 19.78 -6.82
N VAL A 189 5.36 21.10 -6.82
CA VAL A 189 5.86 21.95 -5.75
C VAL A 189 4.83 23.02 -5.40
N ILE A 190 4.86 23.52 -4.18
CA ILE A 190 3.96 24.58 -3.71
C ILE A 190 4.75 25.88 -3.57
N ASN A 191 4.23 26.95 -4.14
CA ASN A 191 4.78 28.27 -3.96
C ASN A 191 4.35 28.85 -2.60
N HIS A 192 5.27 28.87 -1.64
CA HIS A 192 5.00 29.36 -0.28
C HIS A 192 4.61 30.85 -0.20
N ARG A 193 4.85 31.64 -1.27
CA ARG A 193 4.42 33.03 -1.33
C ARG A 193 2.94 33.19 -1.70
N ILE A 194 2.32 32.16 -2.23
CA ILE A 194 0.92 32.14 -2.65
C ILE A 194 0.10 31.27 -1.70
N CYS A 195 0.72 30.23 -1.12
CA CYS A 195 0.05 29.29 -0.25
C CYS A 195 -0.42 29.95 1.05
N GLU A 196 -1.71 29.90 1.31
CA GLU A 196 -2.35 30.43 2.52
C GLU A 196 -2.43 29.41 3.66
N GLY A 197 -1.96 28.17 3.44
CA GLY A 197 -1.98 27.13 4.47
C GLY A 197 -3.38 26.60 4.81
N CYS A 198 -4.35 26.75 3.91
CA CYS A 198 -5.75 26.31 4.14
C CYS A 198 -5.89 24.79 4.36
N GLY A 199 -4.95 23.98 3.83
CA GLY A 199 -4.96 22.51 3.99
C GLY A 199 -5.84 21.76 2.99
N ASP A 200 -6.56 22.44 2.10
CA ASP A 200 -7.46 21.84 1.12
C ASP A 200 -6.79 20.76 0.24
N CYS A 201 -5.57 21.03 -0.20
CA CYS A 201 -4.77 20.06 -0.96
C CYS A 201 -4.54 18.72 -0.23
N GLY A 202 -4.43 18.78 1.09
CA GLY A 202 -4.33 17.57 1.93
C GLY A 202 -5.65 16.83 2.03
N GLN A 203 -6.77 17.56 2.10
CA GLN A 203 -8.11 16.95 2.16
C GLN A 203 -8.49 16.30 0.84
N VAL A 204 -8.26 16.99 -0.29
CA VAL A 204 -8.56 16.48 -1.63
C VAL A 204 -7.73 15.23 -1.94
N SER A 205 -6.42 15.28 -1.72
CA SER A 205 -5.53 14.18 -2.10
C SER A 205 -5.42 13.07 -1.07
N ASN A 206 -5.71 13.38 0.19
CA ASN A 206 -5.41 12.51 1.34
C ASN A 206 -3.97 11.94 1.27
N CYS A 207 -3.03 12.74 0.80
CA CYS A 207 -1.67 12.33 0.47
C CYS A 207 -0.69 12.61 1.61
N LEU A 208 0.04 11.58 2.04
CA LEU A 208 1.06 11.68 3.10
C LEU A 208 2.18 12.68 2.77
N SER A 209 2.44 12.95 1.48
CA SER A 209 3.50 13.86 1.04
C SER A 209 3.11 15.33 1.13
N VAL A 210 1.81 15.62 1.28
CA VAL A 210 1.31 16.95 1.55
C VAL A 210 1.49 17.24 3.03
N GLN A 211 2.48 18.05 3.37
CA GLN A 211 2.90 18.29 4.75
C GLN A 211 2.84 19.78 5.12
N PRO A 212 2.57 20.10 6.40
CA PRO A 212 2.68 21.46 6.88
C PRO A 212 4.14 21.93 6.86
N PHE A 213 4.32 23.21 6.58
CA PHE A 213 5.62 23.88 6.56
C PHE A 213 5.53 25.25 7.24
N ASP A 214 6.31 25.46 8.28
CA ASP A 214 6.31 26.71 9.03
C ASP A 214 7.18 27.75 8.34
N THR A 215 6.64 28.96 8.19
CA THR A 215 7.34 30.13 7.65
C THR A 215 7.27 31.29 8.64
N PRO A 216 8.11 32.33 8.49
CA PRO A 216 8.01 33.54 9.32
C PRO A 216 6.65 34.24 9.22
N PHE A 217 5.86 33.97 8.19
CA PHE A 217 4.55 34.56 7.95
C PHE A 217 3.38 33.62 8.30
N GLY A 218 3.66 32.53 8.97
CA GLY A 218 2.67 31.51 9.34
C GLY A 218 2.89 30.17 8.65
N ARG A 219 2.00 29.24 8.92
CA ARG A 219 2.07 27.88 8.42
C ARG A 219 1.56 27.82 6.98
N THR A 220 2.34 27.21 6.10
CA THR A 220 2.00 26.89 4.72
C THR A 220 2.02 25.37 4.50
N THR A 221 1.91 24.94 3.26
CA THR A 221 1.97 23.51 2.89
C THR A 221 3.14 23.27 1.94
N THR A 222 3.79 22.13 2.05
CA THR A 222 4.83 21.68 1.14
C THR A 222 4.57 20.27 0.64
N ILE A 223 5.23 19.88 -0.47
CA ILE A 223 5.22 18.50 -0.96
C ILE A 223 6.57 17.86 -0.65
N ASP A 224 6.57 16.87 0.23
CA ASP A 224 7.76 16.05 0.46
C ASP A 224 8.05 15.17 -0.76
N GLN A 225 9.08 15.52 -1.51
CA GLN A 225 9.47 14.84 -2.74
C GLN A 225 9.98 13.42 -2.49
N THR A 226 10.40 13.09 -1.27
CA THR A 226 10.93 11.76 -0.94
C THR A 226 9.82 10.72 -0.76
N THR A 227 8.66 11.16 -0.31
CA THR A 227 7.46 10.32 -0.09
C THR A 227 6.42 10.45 -1.19
N CYS A 228 6.59 11.39 -2.13
CA CYS A 228 5.64 11.66 -3.20
C CYS A 228 5.41 10.44 -4.11
N ASN A 229 4.14 10.09 -4.31
CA ASN A 229 3.74 8.97 -5.15
C ASN A 229 3.79 9.28 -6.65
N LEU A 230 3.85 10.58 -7.01
CA LEU A 230 3.76 11.07 -8.40
C LEU A 230 2.46 10.66 -9.09
N ASP A 231 1.37 10.58 -8.35
CA ASP A 231 0.01 10.31 -8.85
C ASP A 231 -0.77 11.61 -9.13
N TYR A 232 -0.21 12.74 -8.74
CA TYR A 232 -0.74 14.08 -8.99
C TYR A 232 -2.13 14.38 -8.42
N SER A 233 -2.68 13.52 -7.58
CA SER A 233 -4.00 13.70 -6.96
C SER A 233 -4.14 15.02 -6.17
N CYS A 234 -3.03 15.56 -5.67
CA CYS A 234 -3.03 16.87 -5.01
C CYS A 234 -3.34 18.05 -5.96
N LEU A 235 -3.26 17.85 -7.27
CA LEU A 235 -3.61 18.86 -8.29
C LEU A 235 -5.10 18.89 -8.64
N GLU A 236 -5.89 17.94 -8.14
CA GLU A 236 -7.34 17.89 -8.37
C GLU A 236 -8.07 19.03 -7.62
N GLY A 237 -7.41 19.64 -6.63
CA GLY A 237 -7.85 20.89 -6.01
C GLY A 237 -7.51 22.12 -6.89
N ASP A 238 -8.42 23.09 -6.96
CA ASP A 238 -8.24 24.31 -7.75
C ASP A 238 -7.43 25.37 -6.96
N CYS A 239 -6.13 25.10 -6.76
CA CYS A 239 -5.26 25.92 -5.94
C CYS A 239 -4.15 26.59 -6.78
N PRO A 240 -4.06 27.95 -6.78
CA PRO A 240 -3.08 28.68 -7.58
C PRO A 240 -1.64 28.59 -7.08
N SER A 241 -1.41 28.03 -5.90
CA SER A 241 -0.05 27.88 -5.34
C SER A 241 0.71 26.68 -5.89
N PHE A 242 0.04 25.77 -6.59
CA PHE A 242 0.70 24.61 -7.20
C PHE A 242 1.49 24.97 -8.45
N MET A 243 2.65 24.37 -8.56
CA MET A 243 3.51 24.47 -9.74
C MET A 243 4.00 23.07 -10.12
N THR A 244 4.03 22.78 -11.42
CA THR A 244 4.68 21.59 -11.95
C THR A 244 6.03 21.93 -12.55
N VAL A 245 7.06 21.21 -12.15
CA VAL A 245 8.43 21.40 -12.64
C VAL A 245 8.83 20.18 -13.45
N SER A 246 9.17 20.39 -14.73
CA SER A 246 9.72 19.33 -15.59
C SER A 246 11.21 19.15 -15.31
N THR A 247 11.60 17.93 -15.01
CA THR A 247 13.02 17.55 -14.81
C THR A 247 13.72 17.13 -16.11
N THR A 248 13.00 17.13 -17.25
CA THR A 248 13.59 16.83 -18.55
C THR A 248 14.52 17.97 -18.97
N PRO A 249 15.78 17.71 -19.30
CA PRO A 249 16.69 18.74 -19.80
C PRO A 249 16.10 19.39 -21.05
N SER A 250 16.06 20.72 -21.10
CA SER A 250 15.59 21.45 -22.27
C SER A 250 16.48 21.09 -23.49
N ARG A 251 15.93 21.21 -24.71
CA ARG A 251 16.74 21.01 -25.93
C ARG A 251 17.99 21.89 -25.94
N LEU A 252 17.87 23.10 -25.34
CA LEU A 252 18.97 24.05 -25.24
C LEU A 252 20.07 23.59 -24.26
N SER A 253 19.72 22.98 -23.12
CA SER A 253 20.69 22.43 -22.18
C SER A 253 21.40 21.19 -22.74
N ARG A 254 20.75 20.42 -23.59
CA ARG A 254 21.39 19.31 -24.33
C ARG A 254 22.41 19.81 -25.36
N LEU A 255 22.11 20.93 -26.04
CA LEU A 255 23.00 21.57 -27.01
C LEU A 255 24.22 22.23 -26.34
N LEU A 256 24.04 22.80 -25.14
CA LEU A 256 25.10 23.47 -24.40
C LEU A 256 25.95 22.54 -23.55
N GLY A 257 25.75 21.21 -23.62
CA GLY A 257 26.58 20.23 -22.94
C GLY A 257 26.53 20.27 -21.40
N SER A 258 25.68 21.11 -20.83
CA SER A 258 25.52 21.21 -19.37
C SER A 258 24.49 20.18 -18.89
N GLY A 259 24.91 18.92 -18.65
CA GLY A 259 24.00 17.98 -18.03
C GLY A 259 24.11 16.50 -18.40
N ARG A 260 25.23 16.05 -18.92
CA ARG A 260 25.51 14.61 -18.80
C ARG A 260 25.87 14.31 -17.34
N ARG A 261 24.90 14.02 -16.51
CA ARG A 261 25.13 13.03 -15.48
C ARG A 261 25.42 11.74 -16.22
N ASP A 262 26.60 11.21 -16.04
CA ASP A 262 26.99 9.89 -16.54
C ASP A 262 26.04 8.88 -15.85
N ASP A 263 24.95 8.48 -16.53
CA ASP A 263 24.06 7.39 -16.11
C ASP A 263 24.74 6.02 -16.34
N ARG A 264 26.06 6.00 -16.46
CA ARG A 264 26.77 4.74 -16.32
C ARG A 264 26.57 4.28 -14.87
N PRO A 265 26.13 3.02 -14.65
CA PRO A 265 26.21 2.45 -13.31
C PRO A 265 27.61 2.71 -12.80
N ALA A 266 27.70 3.41 -11.69
CA ALA A 266 28.98 3.70 -11.07
C ALA A 266 29.75 2.39 -10.97
N THR A 267 30.87 2.30 -11.68
CA THR A 267 31.81 1.19 -11.49
C THR A 267 32.00 1.08 -9.97
N PRO A 268 31.79 -0.10 -9.37
CA PRO A 268 31.93 -0.24 -7.94
C PRO A 268 33.32 0.34 -7.57
N GLN A 269 33.31 1.48 -6.90
CA GLN A 269 34.54 2.01 -6.39
C GLN A 269 35.06 0.96 -5.40
N PRO A 270 36.37 0.66 -5.39
CA PRO A 270 36.92 -0.20 -4.38
C PRO A 270 36.45 0.31 -3.02
N VAL A 271 35.78 -0.53 -2.27
CA VAL A 271 35.37 -0.20 -0.90
C VAL A 271 36.66 0.18 -0.18
N PRO A 272 36.78 1.43 0.34
CA PRO A 272 37.97 1.79 1.09
C PRO A 272 38.18 0.77 2.21
N SER A 273 39.37 0.34 2.42
CA SER A 273 39.71 -0.55 3.55
C SER A 273 39.03 0.02 4.80
N PRO A 274 38.38 -0.80 5.62
CA PRO A 274 37.78 -0.32 6.86
C PRO A 274 38.83 0.47 7.63
N PRO A 275 38.50 1.63 8.20
CA PRO A 275 39.40 2.32 9.09
C PRO A 275 39.79 1.38 10.23
N GLU A 276 41.02 1.42 10.67
CA GLU A 276 41.42 0.72 11.90
C GLU A 276 40.45 1.14 13.01
N LEU A 277 39.68 0.17 13.51
CA LEU A 277 38.75 0.42 14.60
C LEU A 277 39.57 0.63 15.88
N PRO A 278 39.21 1.62 16.72
CA PRO A 278 39.87 1.79 18.01
C PRO A 278 39.62 0.53 18.85
N GLU A 279 40.64 0.15 19.64
CA GLU A 279 40.46 -0.90 20.65
C GLU A 279 39.33 -0.47 21.60
N ILE A 280 38.29 -1.27 21.68
CA ILE A 280 37.12 -1.01 22.54
C ILE A 280 37.33 -1.82 23.82
N GLU A 281 37.32 -1.15 24.97
CA GLU A 281 37.24 -1.84 26.26
C GLU A 281 35.95 -2.67 26.32
N THR A 282 36.07 -3.96 26.57
CA THR A 282 34.93 -4.87 26.70
C THR A 282 34.27 -4.64 28.05
N ILE A 283 33.06 -4.06 28.04
CA ILE A 283 32.27 -3.75 29.24
C ILE A 283 31.24 -4.85 29.58
N VAL A 284 31.12 -5.88 28.74
CA VAL A 284 30.17 -7.00 28.95
C VAL A 284 30.95 -8.30 29.19
N PRO A 285 30.35 -9.28 29.91
CA PRO A 285 30.95 -10.61 30.04
C PRO A 285 31.23 -11.24 28.67
N THR A 286 32.38 -11.87 28.53
CA THR A 286 32.83 -12.47 27.26
C THR A 286 32.49 -13.95 27.15
N ASP A 287 31.99 -14.56 28.21
CA ASP A 287 31.67 -15.99 28.31
C ASP A 287 30.17 -16.29 28.03
N GLU A 288 29.29 -15.38 28.39
CA GLU A 288 27.86 -15.48 28.08
C GLU A 288 27.24 -14.09 28.00
N PHE A 289 26.54 -13.80 26.89
CA PHE A 289 25.87 -12.53 26.67
C PHE A 289 24.52 -12.74 26.01
N ALA A 290 23.49 -12.06 26.52
CA ALA A 290 22.16 -12.04 25.90
C ALA A 290 21.74 -10.61 25.62
N MET A 291 21.19 -10.38 24.42
CA MET A 291 20.75 -9.07 23.97
C MET A 291 19.31 -9.15 23.41
N ARG A 292 18.48 -8.20 23.84
CA ARG A 292 17.16 -8.00 23.26
C ARG A 292 17.14 -6.72 22.43
N ILE A 293 16.84 -6.86 21.13
CA ILE A 293 16.70 -5.77 20.17
C ILE A 293 15.22 -5.51 19.95
N THR A 294 14.78 -4.29 20.18
CA THR A 294 13.37 -3.90 20.00
C THR A 294 13.25 -2.77 19.01
N GLY A 295 12.17 -2.74 18.22
CA GLY A 295 11.91 -1.67 17.27
C GLY A 295 10.47 -1.68 16.77
N ILE A 296 10.12 -0.66 16.02
CA ILE A 296 8.79 -0.53 15.41
C ILE A 296 8.90 -0.87 13.91
N GLY A 297 8.05 -1.78 13.47
CA GLY A 297 7.91 -2.18 12.07
C GLY A 297 8.99 -3.14 11.58
N GLY A 298 8.70 -3.79 10.53
CA GLY A 298 9.42 -4.61 9.60
C GLY A 298 10.76 -5.27 9.93
N PRO A 299 11.47 -5.68 8.89
CA PRO A 299 12.65 -6.53 8.99
C PRO A 299 13.89 -5.86 9.60
N GLY A 300 13.87 -4.56 9.97
CA GLY A 300 15.03 -3.84 10.47
C GLY A 300 15.60 -4.45 11.76
N VAL A 301 14.77 -4.80 12.72
CA VAL A 301 15.17 -5.44 13.98
C VAL A 301 15.81 -6.80 13.72
N VAL A 302 15.18 -7.62 12.88
CA VAL A 302 15.68 -8.94 12.46
C VAL A 302 17.00 -8.80 11.72
N THR A 303 17.11 -7.85 10.80
CA THR A 303 18.37 -7.61 10.06
C THR A 303 19.52 -7.23 10.99
N VAL A 304 19.27 -6.34 11.96
CA VAL A 304 20.29 -5.96 12.95
C VAL A 304 20.70 -7.17 13.80
N ALA A 305 19.72 -7.97 14.25
CA ALA A 305 20.00 -9.20 15.02
C ALA A 305 20.84 -10.19 14.22
N GLN A 306 20.50 -10.39 12.93
CA GLN A 306 21.27 -11.28 12.03
C GLN A 306 22.70 -10.78 11.79
N VAL A 307 22.90 -9.46 11.58
CA VAL A 307 24.22 -8.90 11.38
C VAL A 307 25.09 -9.09 12.64
N LEU A 308 24.55 -8.77 13.82
CA LEU A 308 25.28 -8.93 15.09
C LEU A 308 25.56 -10.41 15.40
N GLY A 309 24.57 -11.28 15.21
CA GLY A 309 24.76 -12.72 15.41
C GLY A 309 25.81 -13.30 14.45
N THR A 310 25.79 -12.88 13.18
CA THR A 310 26.79 -13.32 12.19
C THR A 310 28.18 -12.81 12.55
N ALA A 311 28.31 -11.56 12.99
CA ALA A 311 29.58 -11.01 13.44
C ALA A 311 30.13 -11.81 14.63
N ALA A 312 29.34 -12.08 15.64
CA ALA A 312 29.71 -12.88 16.79
C ALA A 312 30.16 -14.31 16.41
N MET A 313 29.47 -14.94 15.44
CA MET A 313 29.90 -16.24 14.90
C MET A 313 31.26 -16.18 14.21
N HIS A 314 31.56 -15.09 13.50
CA HIS A 314 32.90 -14.89 12.91
C HIS A 314 33.99 -14.70 13.97
N ASP A 315 33.63 -14.15 15.12
CA ASP A 315 34.54 -14.02 16.27
C ASP A 315 34.67 -15.32 17.10
N GLY A 316 33.99 -16.40 16.67
CA GLY A 316 34.11 -17.74 17.28
C GLY A 316 33.06 -18.04 18.35
N PHE A 317 32.10 -17.19 18.58
CA PHE A 317 31.00 -17.43 19.53
C PHE A 317 29.93 -18.37 18.97
N GLN A 318 29.30 -19.13 19.85
CA GLN A 318 28.05 -19.84 19.53
C GLN A 318 26.88 -18.89 19.69
N VAL A 319 26.05 -18.75 18.66
CA VAL A 319 24.93 -17.80 18.63
C VAL A 319 23.61 -18.55 18.47
N SER A 320 22.64 -18.21 19.29
CA SER A 320 21.24 -18.57 19.10
C SER A 320 20.36 -17.32 19.03
N GLY A 321 19.34 -17.33 18.20
CA GLY A 321 18.44 -16.19 18.03
C GLY A 321 16.98 -16.60 17.96
N LEU A 322 16.11 -15.74 18.45
CA LEU A 322 14.66 -15.88 18.33
C LEU A 322 14.05 -14.54 17.92
N ASP A 323 13.43 -14.52 16.75
CA ASP A 323 12.72 -13.35 16.24
C ASP A 323 11.23 -13.46 16.53
N GLN A 324 10.68 -12.49 17.26
CA GLN A 324 9.26 -12.32 17.47
C GLN A 324 8.75 -11.17 16.61
N ILE A 325 8.12 -11.50 15.49
CA ILE A 325 7.56 -10.52 14.58
C ILE A 325 6.05 -10.46 14.84
N GLY A 326 5.55 -9.26 15.17
CA GLY A 326 4.11 -9.04 15.37
C GLY A 326 3.34 -9.20 14.07
N LEU A 327 2.03 -9.47 14.17
CA LEU A 327 1.12 -9.59 13.01
C LEU A 327 1.01 -8.28 12.19
N SER A 328 1.37 -7.15 12.75
CA SER A 328 1.34 -5.83 12.10
C SER A 328 2.74 -5.38 11.70
N GLN A 329 3.18 -5.80 10.54
CA GLN A 329 4.55 -5.58 10.03
C GLN A 329 4.93 -4.11 9.81
N LYS A 330 3.97 -3.22 9.51
CA LYS A 330 4.27 -1.79 9.22
C LYS A 330 4.28 -0.88 10.45
N ALA A 331 3.70 -1.28 11.56
CA ALA A 331 3.59 -0.45 12.77
C ALA A 331 3.65 -1.27 14.08
N GLY A 332 3.76 -2.60 13.99
CA GLY A 332 3.85 -3.48 15.15
C GLY A 332 5.25 -3.52 15.76
N PRO A 333 5.37 -3.84 17.05
CA PRO A 333 6.66 -4.06 17.67
C PRO A 333 7.32 -5.32 17.12
N GLY A 334 8.58 -5.22 16.74
CA GLY A 334 9.45 -6.35 16.46
C GLY A 334 10.43 -6.53 17.61
N VAL A 335 10.68 -7.76 18.02
CA VAL A 335 11.65 -8.13 19.04
C VAL A 335 12.53 -9.26 18.52
N SER A 336 13.83 -9.10 18.65
CA SER A 336 14.81 -10.16 18.38
C SER A 336 15.64 -10.38 19.64
N ASP A 337 15.65 -11.59 20.09
CA ASP A 337 16.52 -12.04 21.18
C ASP A 337 17.72 -12.77 20.57
N VAL A 338 18.94 -12.33 20.88
CA VAL A 338 20.22 -12.94 20.45
C VAL A 338 20.98 -13.34 21.70
N ARG A 339 21.44 -14.57 21.73
CA ARG A 339 22.18 -15.14 22.85
C ARG A 339 23.39 -15.90 22.39
#